data_f11235843862adc962274d4ccb5751ae
#
_entry.id   f11235843862adc962274d4ccb5751ae
#
_cell.length_a   1.000
_cell.length_b   1.000
_cell.length_c   1.000
_cell.angle_alpha   90.00
_cell.angle_beta   90.00
_cell.angle_gamma   90.00
#
_symmetry.space_group_name_H-M   'P 1'
#
loop_
_entity.id
_entity.type
_entity.pdbx_description
1 polymer ?
#
loop_
_entity_poly.entity_id
_entity_poly.type
_entity_poly.pdbx_seq_one_letter_code
_entity_poly.pdbx_strand_id
1 'polypeptide(L)'
;MNILLTNDDGFDAEGIMAIRTALEKNHNVYVVAPEKNCSGLSASISYLKEIEIRKESEKLYIVKGTPADCAYIGLLNLLNNEIDVLVSGINLGANIGNDVLYSGTVGAALGGRKLKFPPIAISSCEYIPKSLEFIANKSCELVELVTSFKKQEISNKVVNINFPDIDEESYKGIKVVPIAKRDTPPTPNILKDNSCLLYTSPSPRDLHW
;
A
#
# COMPACT_ATOMS: atom_id res chain seq x y z
N MET A 1 -5.45 -0.27 -18.92
CA MET A 1 -4.15 0.24 -18.46
C MET A 1 -3.30 -0.91 -17.96
N ASN A 2 -1.98 -0.74 -17.97
CA ASN A 2 -1.04 -1.64 -17.30
C ASN A 2 -0.78 -1.13 -15.88
N ILE A 3 -1.14 -1.91 -14.88
CA ILE A 3 -1.03 -1.56 -13.46
C ILE A 3 0.04 -2.42 -12.81
N LEU A 4 1.00 -1.79 -12.13
CA LEU A 4 1.85 -2.48 -11.16
C LEU A 4 1.15 -2.45 -9.81
N LEU A 5 0.82 -3.63 -9.29
CA LEU A 5 0.22 -3.82 -7.98
C LEU A 5 1.25 -4.36 -6.99
N THR A 6 1.34 -3.75 -5.83
CA THR A 6 2.20 -4.16 -4.72
C THR A 6 1.50 -3.93 -3.37
N ASN A 7 2.11 -4.32 -2.27
CA ASN A 7 1.67 -4.06 -0.89
C ASN A 7 2.84 -4.20 0.08
N ASP A 8 2.59 -4.08 1.38
CA ASP A 8 3.56 -4.39 2.44
C ASP A 8 3.15 -5.60 3.30
N ASP A 9 1.94 -6.15 3.12
CA ASP A 9 1.46 -7.31 3.88
C ASP A 9 1.94 -8.66 3.31
N GLY A 10 2.36 -8.69 2.04
CA GLY A 10 2.80 -9.90 1.34
C GLY A 10 1.92 -10.24 0.13
N PHE A 11 2.48 -11.06 -0.78
CA PHE A 11 1.88 -11.38 -2.10
C PHE A 11 0.54 -12.13 -2.01
N ASP A 12 0.29 -12.85 -0.95
CA ASP A 12 -0.90 -13.68 -0.68
C ASP A 12 -1.85 -13.07 0.36
N ALA A 13 -1.60 -11.83 0.80
CA ALA A 13 -2.46 -11.15 1.74
C ALA A 13 -3.86 -10.87 1.15
N GLU A 14 -4.89 -10.92 1.99
CA GLU A 14 -6.30 -10.75 1.56
C GLU A 14 -6.53 -9.43 0.81
N GLY A 15 -5.89 -8.35 1.27
CA GLY A 15 -6.03 -7.02 0.68
C GLY A 15 -5.54 -6.94 -0.77
N ILE A 16 -4.36 -7.48 -1.07
CA ILE A 16 -3.82 -7.45 -2.43
C ILE A 16 -4.59 -8.41 -3.35
N MET A 17 -5.04 -9.54 -2.82
CA MET A 17 -5.85 -10.49 -3.58
C MET A 17 -7.21 -9.91 -3.96
N ALA A 18 -7.86 -9.20 -3.03
CA ALA A 18 -9.15 -8.56 -3.28
C ALA A 18 -9.05 -7.47 -4.36
N ILE A 19 -8.10 -6.54 -4.23
CA ILE A 19 -7.95 -5.46 -5.22
C ILE A 19 -7.45 -5.97 -6.57
N ARG A 20 -6.58 -6.98 -6.58
CA ARG A 20 -6.16 -7.65 -7.82
C ARG A 20 -7.38 -8.17 -8.58
N THR A 21 -8.25 -8.91 -7.92
CA THR A 21 -9.48 -9.47 -8.52
C THR A 21 -10.39 -8.38 -9.08
N ALA A 22 -10.52 -7.24 -8.38
CA ALA A 22 -11.32 -6.12 -8.85
C ALA A 22 -10.70 -5.44 -10.08
N LEU A 23 -9.40 -5.17 -10.05
CA LEU A 23 -8.69 -4.48 -11.13
C LEU A 23 -8.54 -5.32 -12.40
N GLU A 24 -8.36 -6.64 -12.28
CA GLU A 24 -8.21 -7.57 -13.42
C GLU A 24 -9.47 -7.64 -14.31
N LYS A 25 -10.64 -7.16 -13.83
CA LYS A 25 -11.86 -7.08 -14.65
C LYS A 25 -11.69 -6.13 -15.85
N ASN A 26 -10.95 -5.04 -15.70
CA ASN A 26 -10.84 -3.97 -16.69
C ASN A 26 -9.40 -3.63 -17.08
N HIS A 27 -8.40 -4.14 -16.36
CA HIS A 27 -7.01 -3.73 -16.50
C HIS A 27 -6.06 -4.92 -16.59
N ASN A 28 -4.88 -4.65 -17.13
CA ASN A 28 -3.78 -5.59 -17.14
C ASN A 28 -2.94 -5.40 -15.87
N VAL A 29 -3.04 -6.33 -14.92
CA VAL A 29 -2.43 -6.21 -13.59
C VAL A 29 -1.21 -7.10 -13.48
N TYR A 30 -0.09 -6.48 -13.12
CA TYR A 30 1.16 -7.15 -12.76
C TYR A 30 1.38 -7.02 -11.26
N VAL A 31 1.54 -8.13 -10.58
CA VAL A 31 1.83 -8.15 -9.15
C VAL A 31 3.32 -8.33 -8.93
N VAL A 32 3.94 -7.40 -8.22
CA VAL A 32 5.30 -7.54 -7.70
C VAL A 32 5.22 -7.20 -6.22
N ALA A 33 5.29 -8.20 -5.35
CA ALA A 33 4.99 -8.03 -3.93
C ALA A 33 5.99 -8.78 -3.04
N PRO A 34 6.15 -8.36 -1.77
CA PRO A 34 7.02 -9.02 -0.82
C PRO A 34 6.58 -10.46 -0.55
N GLU A 35 7.55 -11.34 -0.29
CA GLU A 35 7.29 -12.71 0.13
C GLU A 35 6.61 -12.78 1.51
N LYS A 36 6.89 -11.81 2.39
CA LYS A 36 6.41 -11.77 3.77
C LYS A 36 5.91 -10.38 4.13
N ASN A 37 5.17 -10.31 5.22
CA ASN A 37 4.75 -9.03 5.79
C ASN A 37 5.96 -8.15 6.15
N CYS A 38 5.93 -6.92 5.66
CA CYS A 38 6.94 -5.88 5.79
C CYS A 38 6.40 -4.60 6.43
N SER A 39 5.31 -4.69 7.22
CA SER A 39 4.68 -3.54 7.86
C SER A 39 5.68 -2.74 8.70
N GLY A 40 5.58 -1.42 8.63
CA GLY A 40 6.43 -0.50 9.41
C GLY A 40 7.83 -0.28 8.84
N LEU A 41 8.16 -0.81 7.65
CA LEU A 41 9.48 -0.59 7.03
C LEU A 41 9.58 0.74 6.27
N SER A 42 8.52 1.55 6.23
CA SER A 42 8.54 2.82 5.51
C SER A 42 8.91 2.64 4.03
N ALA A 43 9.63 3.59 3.44
CA ALA A 43 10.17 3.51 2.08
C ALA A 43 11.60 2.93 2.03
N SER A 44 11.95 2.03 2.97
CA SER A 44 13.28 1.44 3.00
C SER A 44 13.56 0.58 1.77
N ILE A 45 14.80 0.63 1.29
CA ILE A 45 15.30 -0.17 0.17
C ILE A 45 16.45 -1.06 0.63
N SER A 46 16.62 -2.22 -0.02
CA SER A 46 17.75 -3.12 0.20
C SER A 46 18.99 -2.59 -0.53
N TYR A 47 19.74 -1.74 0.17
CA TYR A 47 20.91 -1.10 -0.41
C TYR A 47 22.13 -2.06 -0.41
N LEU A 48 22.76 -2.24 -1.59
CA LEU A 48 23.93 -3.11 -1.81
C LEU A 48 23.72 -4.57 -1.36
N LYS A 49 22.51 -5.08 -1.43
CA LYS A 49 22.17 -6.47 -1.12
C LYS A 49 21.60 -7.15 -2.36
N GLU A 50 21.92 -8.42 -2.51
CA GLU A 50 21.23 -9.27 -3.47
C GLU A 50 19.79 -9.53 -3.00
N ILE A 51 18.85 -9.47 -3.94
CA ILE A 51 17.42 -9.70 -3.68
C ILE A 51 16.98 -10.88 -4.52
N GLU A 52 16.46 -11.91 -3.87
CA GLU A 52 15.89 -13.07 -4.55
C GLU A 52 14.51 -12.72 -5.08
N ILE A 53 14.26 -13.05 -6.35
CA ILE A 53 13.00 -12.84 -7.04
C ILE A 53 12.51 -14.18 -7.59
N ARG A 54 11.28 -14.56 -7.24
CA ARG A 54 10.63 -15.75 -7.77
C ARG A 54 9.52 -15.33 -8.73
N LYS A 55 9.62 -15.79 -9.98
CA LYS A 55 8.54 -15.62 -10.98
C LYS A 55 7.54 -16.77 -10.80
N GLU A 56 6.36 -16.48 -10.31
CA GLU A 56 5.30 -17.45 -10.09
C GLU A 56 4.42 -17.62 -11.35
N SER A 57 4.26 -16.53 -12.11
CA SER A 57 3.56 -16.51 -13.40
C SER A 57 4.05 -15.34 -14.26
N GLU A 58 3.50 -15.17 -15.47
CA GLU A 58 3.83 -14.03 -16.33
C GLU A 58 3.47 -12.67 -15.68
N LYS A 59 2.56 -12.66 -14.70
CA LYS A 59 2.05 -11.46 -14.05
C LYS A 59 2.23 -11.45 -12.55
N LEU A 60 2.97 -12.41 -11.97
CA LEU A 60 3.18 -12.49 -10.51
C LEU A 60 4.64 -12.78 -10.20
N TYR A 61 5.26 -11.85 -9.52
CA TYR A 61 6.64 -11.92 -9.02
C TYR A 61 6.65 -11.73 -7.51
N ILE A 62 7.34 -12.60 -6.82
CA ILE A 62 7.50 -12.59 -5.36
C ILE A 62 8.94 -12.21 -5.05
N VAL A 63 9.10 -11.20 -4.19
CA VAL A 63 10.40 -10.58 -3.91
C VAL A 63 10.77 -10.78 -2.44
N LYS A 64 11.95 -11.31 -2.15
CA LYS A 64 12.51 -11.33 -0.78
C LYS A 64 13.15 -9.98 -0.44
N GLY A 65 12.33 -8.95 -0.48
CA GLY A 65 12.73 -7.56 -0.28
C GLY A 65 11.62 -6.74 0.35
N THR A 66 11.82 -5.44 0.41
CA THR A 66 10.84 -4.47 0.93
C THR A 66 9.77 -4.13 -0.11
N PRO A 67 8.65 -3.50 0.28
CA PRO A 67 7.66 -2.97 -0.66
C PRO A 67 8.25 -1.97 -1.66
N ALA A 68 9.19 -1.15 -1.23
CA ALA A 68 9.89 -0.21 -2.09
C ALA A 68 10.81 -0.94 -3.11
N ASP A 69 11.46 -2.03 -2.70
CA ASP A 69 12.22 -2.89 -3.63
C ASP A 69 11.29 -3.47 -4.70
N CYS A 70 10.12 -3.97 -4.31
CA CYS A 70 9.12 -4.52 -5.24
C CYS A 70 8.70 -3.49 -6.30
N ALA A 71 8.41 -2.26 -5.87
CA ALA A 71 8.09 -1.16 -6.77
C ALA A 71 9.25 -0.82 -7.72
N TYR A 72 10.47 -0.74 -7.19
CA TYR A 72 11.67 -0.41 -7.94
C TYR A 72 12.02 -1.46 -8.98
N ILE A 73 12.06 -2.72 -8.57
CA ILE A 73 12.39 -3.86 -9.41
C ILE A 73 11.33 -4.05 -10.50
N GLY A 74 10.05 -3.97 -10.11
CA GLY A 74 8.93 -4.06 -11.04
C GLY A 74 8.99 -3.02 -12.15
N LEU A 75 9.21 -1.75 -11.80
CA LEU A 75 9.19 -0.64 -12.73
C LEU A 75 10.44 -0.53 -13.61
N LEU A 76 11.61 -0.84 -13.06
CA LEU A 76 12.87 -0.57 -13.76
C LEU A 76 13.48 -1.78 -14.45
N ASN A 77 13.02 -3.00 -14.13
CA ASN A 77 13.62 -4.22 -14.64
C ASN A 77 12.60 -5.21 -15.19
N LEU A 78 11.66 -5.68 -14.35
CA LEU A 78 10.79 -6.81 -14.72
C LEU A 78 9.76 -6.48 -15.79
N LEU A 79 9.23 -5.25 -15.82
CA LEU A 79 8.06 -4.88 -16.62
C LEU A 79 8.38 -3.87 -17.75
N ASN A 80 9.66 -3.68 -18.08
CA ASN A 80 10.16 -2.95 -19.28
C ASN A 80 9.46 -1.62 -19.57
N ASN A 81 9.18 -0.80 -18.56
CA ASN A 81 8.55 0.53 -18.67
C ASN A 81 7.13 0.56 -19.29
N GLU A 82 6.42 -0.55 -19.31
CA GLU A 82 5.06 -0.61 -19.87
C GLU A 82 3.96 -0.26 -18.84
N ILE A 83 4.32 0.17 -17.63
CA ILE A 83 3.38 0.46 -16.56
C ILE A 83 2.84 1.89 -16.64
N ASP A 84 1.53 2.03 -16.61
CA ASP A 84 0.83 3.31 -16.59
C ASP A 84 0.74 3.91 -15.18
N VAL A 85 0.44 3.08 -14.18
CA VAL A 85 0.20 3.47 -12.78
C VAL A 85 0.67 2.39 -11.81
N LEU A 86 1.16 2.82 -10.63
CA LEU A 86 1.44 1.94 -9.51
C LEU A 86 0.33 2.08 -8.47
N VAL A 87 -0.20 0.93 -8.03
CA VAL A 87 -1.18 0.81 -6.95
C VAL A 87 -0.54 -0.01 -5.83
N SER A 88 -0.57 0.50 -4.61
CA SER A 88 -0.07 -0.19 -3.41
C SER A 88 -1.21 -0.40 -2.42
N GLY A 89 -1.47 -1.64 -2.05
CA GLY A 89 -2.53 -2.03 -1.10
C GLY A 89 -3.34 -3.25 -1.58
N ILE A 90 -4.51 -3.50 -1.01
CA ILE A 90 -5.15 -2.75 0.09
C ILE A 90 -4.46 -3.13 1.41
N ASN A 91 -3.95 -2.12 2.11
CA ASN A 91 -3.44 -2.31 3.46
C ASN A 91 -4.60 -2.47 4.44
N LEU A 92 -4.53 -3.47 5.30
CA LEU A 92 -5.50 -3.65 6.39
C LEU A 92 -4.97 -2.92 7.63
N GLY A 93 -5.42 -1.70 7.79
CA GLY A 93 -5.00 -0.70 8.76
C GLY A 93 -4.81 0.66 8.10
N ALA A 94 -5.19 1.75 8.80
CA ALA A 94 -5.13 3.10 8.26
C ALA A 94 -3.70 3.60 8.05
N ASN A 95 -3.49 4.34 6.95
CA ASN A 95 -2.28 5.12 6.70
C ASN A 95 -2.63 6.61 6.66
N ILE A 96 -2.82 7.21 7.83
CA ILE A 96 -3.28 8.59 8.01
C ILE A 96 -2.36 9.39 8.94
N GLY A 97 -2.46 10.71 8.87
CA GLY A 97 -1.65 11.60 9.70
C GLY A 97 -0.15 11.40 9.49
N ASN A 98 0.62 11.58 10.55
CA ASN A 98 2.08 11.42 10.53
C ASN A 98 2.52 9.97 10.30
N ASP A 99 1.65 8.97 10.50
CA ASP A 99 1.98 7.55 10.33
C ASP A 99 2.26 7.19 8.87
N VAL A 100 1.81 8.02 7.94
CA VAL A 100 2.18 7.94 6.51
C VAL A 100 3.71 7.83 6.32
N LEU A 101 4.50 8.44 7.20
CA LEU A 101 5.97 8.39 7.13
C LEU A 101 6.55 7.00 7.45
N TYR A 102 5.82 6.17 8.19
CA TYR A 102 6.23 4.81 8.57
C TYR A 102 5.61 3.73 7.70
N SER A 103 4.68 4.11 6.82
CA SER A 103 3.92 3.19 5.98
C SER A 103 4.77 2.57 4.87
N GLY A 104 4.79 1.24 4.82
CA GLY A 104 5.34 0.48 3.68
C GLY A 104 4.46 0.61 2.44
N THR A 105 3.14 0.66 2.61
CA THR A 105 2.16 0.86 1.53
C THR A 105 2.40 2.18 0.79
N VAL A 106 2.49 3.30 1.53
CA VAL A 106 2.77 4.62 0.97
C VAL A 106 4.19 4.70 0.45
N GLY A 107 5.14 4.08 1.16
CA GLY A 107 6.55 3.99 0.75
C GLY A 107 6.74 3.32 -0.60
N ALA A 108 6.03 2.21 -0.86
CA ALA A 108 6.03 1.55 -2.16
C ALA A 108 5.43 2.43 -3.26
N ALA A 109 4.31 3.10 -2.95
CA ALA A 109 3.66 4.01 -3.90
C ALA A 109 4.61 5.12 -4.39
N LEU A 110 5.50 5.63 -3.55
CA LEU A 110 6.53 6.63 -3.94
C LEU A 110 7.39 6.18 -5.14
N GLY A 111 7.57 4.86 -5.34
CA GLY A 111 8.28 4.31 -6.50
C GLY A 111 7.67 4.71 -7.83
N GLY A 112 6.35 4.84 -7.89
CA GLY A 112 5.57 5.16 -9.10
C GLY A 112 5.52 6.64 -9.50
N ARG A 113 6.15 7.56 -8.76
CA ARG A 113 6.02 9.03 -8.94
C ARG A 113 6.38 9.57 -10.33
N LYS A 114 7.13 8.81 -11.13
CA LYS A 114 7.54 9.20 -12.49
C LYS A 114 6.68 8.58 -13.59
N LEU A 115 5.72 7.74 -13.24
CA LEU A 115 4.81 7.11 -14.19
C LEU A 115 3.88 8.13 -14.84
N LYS A 116 3.11 7.65 -15.81
CA LYS A 116 2.13 8.45 -16.55
C LYS A 116 1.07 9.04 -15.62
N PHE A 117 0.61 8.25 -14.67
CA PHE A 117 -0.38 8.65 -13.66
C PHE A 117 0.24 8.67 -12.27
N PRO A 118 -0.32 9.45 -11.32
CA PRO A 118 0.16 9.47 -9.96
C PRO A 118 -0.01 8.10 -9.29
N PRO A 119 0.95 7.65 -8.51
CA PRO A 119 0.84 6.41 -7.77
C PRO A 119 -0.22 6.52 -6.67
N ILE A 120 -0.86 5.39 -6.37
CA ILE A 120 -1.99 5.31 -5.46
C ILE A 120 -1.67 4.35 -4.33
N ALA A 121 -1.80 4.81 -3.09
CA ALA A 121 -1.77 3.97 -1.89
C ALA A 121 -3.20 3.82 -1.36
N ILE A 122 -3.62 2.59 -1.05
CA ILE A 122 -4.98 2.28 -0.63
C ILE A 122 -4.96 1.50 0.67
N SER A 123 -5.77 1.95 1.63
CA SER A 123 -5.87 1.35 2.96
C SER A 123 -7.32 1.26 3.42
N SER A 124 -7.65 0.20 4.15
CA SER A 124 -8.80 0.15 5.04
C SER A 124 -8.43 0.76 6.38
N CYS A 125 -9.32 1.50 7.03
CA CYS A 125 -9.08 1.98 8.39
C CYS A 125 -9.14 0.86 9.44
N GLU A 126 -9.73 -0.29 9.09
CA GLU A 126 -9.83 -1.45 9.96
C GLU A 126 -9.00 -2.62 9.46
N TYR A 127 -8.51 -3.43 10.40
CA TYR A 127 -7.80 -4.68 10.12
C TYR A 127 -8.74 -5.79 9.62
N ILE A 128 -9.99 -5.75 10.06
CA ILE A 128 -11.06 -6.65 9.64
C ILE A 128 -12.23 -5.78 9.18
N PRO A 129 -12.19 -5.29 7.92
CA PRO A 129 -13.24 -4.42 7.42
C PRO A 129 -14.56 -5.19 7.23
N LYS A 130 -15.68 -4.51 7.36
CA LYS A 130 -17.03 -5.07 7.13
C LYS A 130 -17.18 -5.68 5.74
N SER A 131 -16.60 -5.04 4.73
CA SER A 131 -16.63 -5.54 3.36
C SER A 131 -15.35 -5.15 2.60
N LEU A 132 -14.41 -6.09 2.56
CA LEU A 132 -13.21 -5.94 1.74
C LEU A 132 -13.52 -5.92 0.24
N GLU A 133 -14.56 -6.65 -0.17
CA GLU A 133 -15.03 -6.66 -1.56
C GLU A 133 -15.55 -5.28 -2.00
N PHE A 134 -16.35 -4.61 -1.17
CA PHE A 134 -16.80 -3.25 -1.42
C PHE A 134 -15.61 -2.30 -1.57
N ILE A 135 -14.65 -2.36 -0.64
CA ILE A 135 -13.43 -1.53 -0.68
C ILE A 135 -12.66 -1.80 -1.98
N ALA A 136 -12.48 -3.05 -2.38
CA ALA A 136 -11.76 -3.42 -3.60
C ALA A 136 -12.45 -2.91 -4.87
N ASN A 137 -13.76 -3.09 -4.99
CA ASN A 137 -14.53 -2.60 -6.13
C ASN A 137 -14.51 -1.06 -6.20
N LYS A 138 -14.70 -0.39 -5.07
CA LYS A 138 -14.65 1.07 -4.99
C LYS A 138 -13.24 1.62 -5.24
N SER A 139 -12.21 0.88 -4.85
CA SER A 139 -10.82 1.23 -5.18
C SER A 139 -10.55 1.19 -6.69
N CYS A 140 -11.13 0.24 -7.41
CA CYS A 140 -11.04 0.19 -8.87
C CYS A 140 -11.63 1.45 -9.51
N GLU A 141 -12.83 1.86 -9.10
CA GLU A 141 -13.46 3.12 -9.57
C GLU A 141 -12.57 4.34 -9.26
N LEU A 142 -11.94 4.37 -8.07
CA LEU A 142 -11.06 5.48 -7.68
C LEU A 142 -9.74 5.49 -8.47
N VAL A 143 -9.19 4.32 -8.80
CA VAL A 143 -8.03 4.22 -9.71
C VAL A 143 -8.38 4.79 -11.08
N GLU A 144 -9.55 4.45 -11.63
CA GLU A 144 -10.03 4.99 -12.91
C GLU A 144 -10.26 6.51 -12.82
N LEU A 145 -10.85 7.00 -11.73
CA LEU A 145 -11.05 8.43 -11.49
C LEU A 145 -9.71 9.18 -11.44
N VAL A 146 -8.75 8.69 -10.64
CA VAL A 146 -7.44 9.33 -10.48
C VAL A 146 -6.67 9.37 -11.81
N THR A 147 -6.78 8.31 -12.61
CA THR A 147 -6.11 8.23 -13.92
C THR A 147 -6.84 9.01 -15.02
N SER A 148 -8.04 9.51 -14.77
CA SER A 148 -8.75 10.42 -15.69
C SER A 148 -8.25 11.87 -15.63
N PHE A 149 -7.59 12.29 -14.52
CA PHE A 149 -7.05 13.63 -14.38
C PHE A 149 -5.82 13.86 -15.25
N LYS A 150 -5.62 15.13 -15.68
CA LYS A 150 -4.42 15.50 -16.43
C LYS A 150 -3.19 15.42 -15.52
N LYS A 151 -2.10 14.86 -16.05
CA LYS A 151 -0.83 14.69 -15.32
C LYS A 151 -0.32 15.96 -14.62
N GLN A 152 -0.55 17.14 -15.22
CA GLN A 152 -0.08 18.42 -14.67
C GLN A 152 -0.73 18.80 -13.33
N GLU A 153 -1.95 18.29 -13.06
CA GLU A 153 -2.72 18.66 -11.87
C GLU A 153 -2.26 17.91 -10.61
N ILE A 154 -1.75 16.70 -10.78
CA ILE A 154 -1.36 15.80 -9.68
C ILE A 154 0.03 15.17 -9.84
N SER A 155 0.88 15.79 -10.66
CA SER A 155 2.26 15.33 -10.90
C SER A 155 3.10 15.38 -9.62
N ASN A 156 3.96 14.37 -9.43
CA ASN A 156 4.86 14.20 -8.28
C ASN A 156 4.15 14.03 -6.90
N LYS A 157 2.88 13.67 -6.90
CA LYS A 157 2.11 13.39 -5.68
C LYS A 157 1.80 11.91 -5.59
N VAL A 158 1.67 11.40 -4.37
CA VAL A 158 1.04 10.11 -4.07
C VAL A 158 -0.41 10.39 -3.70
N VAL A 159 -1.34 9.69 -4.30
CA VAL A 159 -2.75 9.72 -3.90
C VAL A 159 -2.91 8.67 -2.80
N ASN A 160 -3.16 9.11 -1.58
CA ASN A 160 -3.34 8.24 -0.42
C ASN A 160 -4.83 8.15 -0.08
N ILE A 161 -5.41 6.97 -0.24
CA ILE A 161 -6.84 6.69 -0.06
C ILE A 161 -7.01 5.83 1.20
N ASN A 162 -7.89 6.26 2.09
CA ASN A 162 -8.24 5.50 3.28
C ASN A 162 -9.77 5.33 3.34
N PHE A 163 -10.21 4.09 3.48
CA PHE A 163 -11.63 3.74 3.60
C PHE A 163 -12.00 3.56 5.07
N PRO A 164 -12.92 4.36 5.61
CA PRO A 164 -13.50 4.08 6.92
C PRO A 164 -14.28 2.76 6.88
N ASP A 165 -14.55 2.17 8.05
CA ASP A 165 -15.29 0.91 8.17
C ASP A 165 -16.79 1.12 7.96
N ILE A 166 -17.18 1.28 6.72
CA ILE A 166 -18.55 1.46 6.27
C ILE A 166 -18.95 0.37 5.28
N ASP A 167 -20.25 0.11 5.21
CA ASP A 167 -20.86 -0.67 4.14
C ASP A 167 -21.20 0.23 2.92
N GLU A 168 -21.61 -0.41 1.84
CA GLU A 168 -21.97 0.29 0.60
C GLU A 168 -23.13 1.26 0.78
N GLU A 169 -24.13 0.93 1.62
CA GLU A 169 -25.31 1.76 1.86
C GLU A 169 -24.94 3.05 2.60
N SER A 170 -23.90 3.01 3.43
CA SER A 170 -23.42 4.16 4.19
C SER A 170 -22.42 5.03 3.42
N TYR A 171 -22.01 4.62 2.22
CA TYR A 171 -21.03 5.36 1.42
C TYR A 171 -21.61 6.65 0.86
N LYS A 172 -21.03 7.79 1.24
CA LYS A 172 -21.51 9.14 0.86
C LYS A 172 -20.62 9.87 -0.15
N GLY A 173 -19.62 9.19 -0.69
CA GLY A 173 -18.69 9.77 -1.65
C GLY A 173 -17.30 10.02 -1.08
N ILE A 174 -16.50 10.84 -1.77
CA ILE A 174 -15.09 11.08 -1.52
C ILE A 174 -14.91 12.45 -0.87
N LYS A 175 -14.01 12.54 0.10
CA LYS A 175 -13.57 13.80 0.68
C LYS A 175 -12.04 13.91 0.58
N VAL A 176 -11.57 14.96 -0.06
CA VAL A 176 -10.13 15.32 -0.04
C VAL A 176 -9.85 16.11 1.24
N VAL A 177 -8.87 15.65 2.00
CA VAL A 177 -8.50 16.24 3.28
C VAL A 177 -6.99 16.43 3.37
N PRO A 178 -6.49 17.43 4.12
CA PRO A 178 -5.07 17.54 4.42
C PRO A 178 -4.62 16.38 5.33
N ILE A 179 -3.32 16.08 5.31
CA ILE A 179 -2.73 15.15 6.28
C ILE A 179 -2.89 15.74 7.68
N ALA A 180 -3.57 15.00 8.55
CA ALA A 180 -3.76 15.41 9.94
C ALA A 180 -2.45 15.34 10.74
N LYS A 181 -2.35 16.15 11.78
CA LYS A 181 -1.35 15.95 12.83
C LYS A 181 -1.89 14.91 13.80
N ARG A 182 -1.03 13.99 14.17
CA ARG A 182 -1.33 13.00 15.19
C ARG A 182 -0.74 13.44 16.52
N ASP A 183 -1.46 13.15 17.59
CA ASP A 183 -0.93 13.31 18.96
C ASP A 183 0.24 12.36 19.20
N THR A 184 1.01 12.62 20.25
CA THR A 184 2.12 11.77 20.67
C THR A 184 1.63 10.34 20.89
N PRO A 185 2.29 9.33 20.34
CA PRO A 185 1.90 7.95 20.56
C PRO A 185 1.96 7.60 22.06
N PRO A 186 1.15 6.64 22.54
CA PRO A 186 1.18 6.22 23.93
C PRO A 186 2.56 5.69 24.29
N THR A 187 2.92 5.82 25.57
CA THR A 187 4.20 5.34 26.08
C THR A 187 4.33 3.83 25.84
N PRO A 188 5.42 3.38 25.26
CA PRO A 188 5.63 1.95 25.02
C PRO A 188 5.76 1.18 26.32
N ASN A 189 5.27 -0.05 26.33
CA ASN A 189 5.46 -0.96 27.46
C ASN A 189 6.89 -1.48 27.46
N ILE A 190 7.60 -1.25 28.57
CA ILE A 190 8.93 -1.78 28.81
C ILE A 190 8.79 -2.94 29.79
N LEU A 191 9.08 -4.15 29.33
CA LEU A 191 9.18 -5.32 30.16
C LEU A 191 10.63 -5.49 30.62
N LYS A 192 10.84 -5.64 31.92
CA LYS A 192 12.15 -5.98 32.49
C LYS A 192 12.18 -7.48 32.74
N ASP A 193 13.11 -8.15 32.10
CA ASP A 193 13.57 -9.45 32.58
C ASP A 193 14.94 -9.32 33.28
N ASN A 194 15.47 -10.39 33.83
CA ASN A 194 16.72 -10.37 34.60
C ASN A 194 17.96 -10.06 33.75
N SER A 195 17.84 -10.01 32.41
CA SER A 195 18.95 -9.88 31.49
C SER A 195 18.82 -8.70 30.52
N CYS A 196 17.59 -8.19 30.29
CA CYS A 196 17.41 -7.17 29.27
C CYS A 196 16.10 -6.37 29.47
N LEU A 197 16.02 -5.24 28.79
CA LEU A 197 14.79 -4.46 28.63
C LEU A 197 14.14 -4.85 27.31
N LEU A 198 12.95 -5.41 27.38
CA LEU A 198 12.15 -5.73 26.20
C LEU A 198 11.17 -4.57 25.92
N TYR A 199 11.22 -4.09 24.70
CA TYR A 199 10.37 -3.02 24.21
C TYR A 199 9.34 -3.58 23.21
N THR A 200 8.07 -3.27 23.43
CA THR A 200 7.02 -3.51 22.44
C THR A 200 6.48 -2.18 21.97
N SER A 201 6.56 -1.91 20.66
CA SER A 201 5.85 -0.78 20.08
C SER A 201 4.35 -0.97 20.31
N PRO A 202 3.61 0.09 20.69
CA PRO A 202 2.15 0.01 20.72
C PRO A 202 1.66 -0.39 19.33
N SER A 203 0.83 -1.42 19.29
CA SER A 203 0.17 -1.80 18.04
C SER A 203 -0.74 -0.65 17.59
N PRO A 204 -0.89 -0.41 16.27
CA PRO A 204 -1.95 0.47 15.78
C PRO A 204 -3.35 0.11 16.31
N ARG A 205 -3.55 -1.16 16.74
CA ARG A 205 -4.80 -1.62 17.39
C ARG A 205 -5.04 -0.99 18.76
N ASP A 206 -3.97 -0.58 19.44
CA ASP A 206 -4.04 0.04 20.78
C ASP A 206 -4.34 1.54 20.70
N LEU A 207 -4.48 2.06 19.52
CA LEU A 207 -4.70 3.46 19.23
C LEU A 207 -6.18 3.66 18.87
N HIS A 208 -6.96 4.06 19.89
CA HIS A 208 -8.34 4.49 19.65
C HIS A 208 -8.35 5.77 18.81
N TRP A 209 -8.98 5.69 17.67
CA TRP A 209 -9.22 6.81 16.75
C TRP A 209 -10.50 7.57 17.09
#